data_7918376ff449f3add6bc4248640ac3cf
#
_entry.id   7918376ff449f3add6bc4248640ac3cf
#
_cell.length_a   1.000
_cell.length_b   1.000
_cell.length_c   1.000
_cell.angle_alpha   90.00
_cell.angle_beta   90.00
_cell.angle_gamma   90.00
#
_symmetry.space_group_name_H-M   'P 1'
#
loop_
_entity.id
_entity.type
_entity.pdbx_description
1 polymer ?
#
loop_
_entity_poly.entity_id
_entity_poly.type
_entity_poly.pdbx_seq_one_letter_code
_entity_poly.pdbx_strand_id
1 'polypeptide(L)'
;MRKLYAIFILLAAVISFNSCGLYKQYEREDMWFVDSLYRRMEVPQDSLSTAIASWDAMFTDPILQEWIRHGLEFNTDLNVARLKVQESEAALLSARWALLPGASFSAQVGMPGSFTAKADVSWQTDIFGSLRNSKRRAQAALEQSKAYEHAVQTQLIATIANSYYTLLMLDEQLAISNRTLDTWEENIRTLEALKRAGKTN
;
A
#
# COMPACT_ATOMS: atom_id res chain seq x y z
N MET A 1 21.56 -21.09 59.70
CA MET A 1 22.09 -21.20 58.32
C MET A 1 20.98 -21.58 57.30
N ARG A 2 20.23 -22.67 57.52
CA ARG A 2 19.15 -23.09 56.58
C ARG A 2 18.06 -21.99 56.29
N LYS A 3 17.67 -21.19 57.29
CA LYS A 3 16.68 -20.08 57.10
C LYS A 3 17.26 -18.93 56.28
N LEU A 4 18.54 -18.64 56.37
CA LEU A 4 19.24 -17.62 55.56
C LEU A 4 19.32 -18.03 54.09
N TYR A 5 19.61 -19.29 53.81
CA TYR A 5 19.61 -19.82 52.42
C TYR A 5 18.21 -19.77 51.78
N ALA A 6 17.15 -20.10 52.56
CA ALA A 6 15.78 -20.02 52.06
C ALA A 6 15.39 -18.60 51.70
N ILE A 7 15.77 -17.61 52.52
CA ILE A 7 15.51 -16.18 52.26
C ILE A 7 16.28 -15.72 51.02
N PHE A 8 17.52 -16.15 50.84
CA PHE A 8 18.34 -15.79 49.66
C PHE A 8 17.80 -16.38 48.38
N ILE A 9 17.30 -17.61 48.40
CA ILE A 9 16.67 -18.27 47.26
C ILE A 9 15.34 -17.55 46.91
N LEU A 10 14.56 -17.16 47.89
CA LEU A 10 13.31 -16.45 47.70
C LEU A 10 13.55 -15.05 47.11
N LEU A 11 14.60 -14.35 47.59
CA LEU A 11 14.98 -13.04 47.09
C LEU A 11 15.51 -13.13 45.62
N ALA A 12 16.30 -14.14 45.31
CA ALA A 12 16.79 -14.40 43.95
C ALA A 12 15.64 -14.74 42.99
N ALA A 13 14.64 -15.51 43.43
CA ALA A 13 13.45 -15.80 42.65
C ALA A 13 12.62 -14.53 42.34
N VAL A 14 12.42 -13.65 43.36
CA VAL A 14 11.70 -12.37 43.17
C VAL A 14 12.40 -11.44 42.20
N ILE A 15 13.74 -11.39 42.23
CA ILE A 15 14.53 -10.56 41.29
C ILE A 15 14.44 -11.12 39.86
N SER A 16 14.39 -12.45 39.69
CA SER A 16 14.28 -13.10 38.39
C SER A 16 12.93 -12.84 37.68
N PHE A 17 11.86 -12.62 38.46
CA PHE A 17 10.52 -12.33 37.87
C PHE A 17 10.37 -10.91 37.29
N ASN A 18 11.27 -9.97 37.63
CA ASN A 18 11.22 -8.61 37.10
C ASN A 18 11.90 -8.43 35.73
N SER A 19 12.49 -9.48 35.14
CA SER A 19 13.24 -9.43 33.88
C SER A 19 12.37 -9.47 32.61
N CYS A 20 11.05 -9.63 32.74
CA CYS A 20 10.16 -9.79 31.57
C CYS A 20 9.82 -8.49 30.83
N GLY A 21 10.34 -7.34 31.24
CA GLY A 21 10.05 -6.03 30.64
C GLY A 21 11.18 -5.44 29.80
N LEU A 22 12.13 -6.27 29.30
CA LEU A 22 13.36 -5.77 28.65
C LEU A 22 13.14 -5.12 27.26
N TYR A 23 12.00 -5.37 26.62
CA TYR A 23 11.66 -4.76 25.35
C TYR A 23 10.62 -3.65 25.54
N LYS A 24 11.07 -2.39 25.42
CA LYS A 24 10.13 -1.26 25.26
C LYS A 24 9.33 -1.49 23.97
N GLN A 25 8.03 -1.35 24.08
CA GLN A 25 7.16 -1.28 22.90
C GLN A 25 7.63 -0.10 22.05
N TYR A 26 7.82 -0.32 20.75
CA TYR A 26 8.14 0.76 19.81
C TYR A 26 6.97 1.76 19.83
N GLU A 27 7.23 2.97 20.26
CA GLU A 27 6.34 4.12 20.11
C GLU A 27 6.89 4.98 18.98
N ARG A 28 6.05 5.28 18.01
CA ARG A 28 6.41 6.19 16.93
C ARG A 28 6.67 7.57 17.52
N GLU A 29 7.83 8.14 17.25
CA GLU A 29 8.10 9.52 17.63
C GLU A 29 7.08 10.45 16.96
N ASP A 30 6.45 11.31 17.76
CA ASP A 30 5.58 12.35 17.22
C ASP A 30 6.42 13.32 16.40
N MET A 31 6.16 13.37 15.10
CA MET A 31 6.87 14.24 14.17
C MET A 31 6.35 15.70 14.29
N TRP A 32 6.35 16.24 15.51
CA TRP A 32 5.92 17.63 15.78
C TRP A 32 6.72 18.69 15.01
N PHE A 33 7.96 18.37 14.62
CA PHE A 33 8.81 19.27 13.85
C PHE A 33 8.38 19.44 12.38
N VAL A 34 7.54 18.56 11.86
CA VAL A 34 7.02 18.66 10.49
C VAL A 34 6.05 19.83 10.35
N ASP A 35 5.32 20.17 11.41
CA ASP A 35 4.39 21.30 11.44
C ASP A 35 5.10 22.67 11.29
N SER A 36 6.39 22.76 11.59
CA SER A 36 7.17 23.99 11.48
C SER A 36 7.92 24.15 10.16
N LEU A 37 8.03 23.10 9.34
CA LEU A 37 8.73 23.10 8.05
C LEU A 37 7.93 23.80 6.95
N TYR A 38 6.62 23.75 7.02
CA TYR A 38 5.75 24.48 6.12
C TYR A 38 5.37 25.79 6.81
N ARG A 39 5.73 26.93 6.19
CA ARG A 39 5.35 28.27 6.68
C ARG A 39 3.96 28.17 7.29
N ARG A 40 3.80 28.66 8.54
CA ARG A 40 2.50 28.83 9.20
C ARG A 40 1.60 29.71 8.33
N MET A 41 1.06 29.16 7.27
CA MET A 41 -0.19 29.66 6.72
C MET A 41 -1.26 29.17 7.68
N GLU A 42 -2.00 30.09 8.26
CA GLU A 42 -3.28 29.74 8.87
C GLU A 42 -4.08 29.05 7.76
N VAL A 43 -4.12 27.72 7.81
CA VAL A 43 -4.93 26.94 6.87
C VAL A 43 -6.37 27.26 7.24
N PRO A 44 -7.17 27.91 6.37
CA PRO A 44 -8.58 28.14 6.65
C PRO A 44 -9.20 26.81 7.07
N GLN A 45 -9.97 26.79 8.16
CA GLN A 45 -10.61 25.59 8.70
C GLN A 45 -11.52 24.84 7.70
N ASP A 46 -11.83 25.48 6.57
CA ASP A 46 -12.66 24.95 5.47
C ASP A 46 -11.84 24.38 4.30
N SER A 47 -10.52 24.32 4.37
CA SER A 47 -9.74 23.67 3.33
C SER A 47 -9.83 22.15 3.49
N LEU A 48 -10.81 21.56 2.83
CA LEU A 48 -10.79 20.14 2.47
C LEU A 48 -9.43 19.87 1.80
N SER A 49 -8.53 19.20 2.54
CA SER A 49 -7.25 18.81 1.99
C SER A 49 -7.52 18.01 0.71
N THR A 50 -6.88 18.40 -0.39
CA THR A 50 -6.95 17.67 -1.67
C THR A 50 -6.63 16.18 -1.49
N ALA A 51 -5.90 15.82 -0.43
CA ALA A 51 -5.61 14.43 -0.06
C ALA A 51 -6.85 13.63 0.39
N ILE A 52 -7.94 14.31 0.76
CA ILE A 52 -9.21 13.67 1.19
C ILE A 52 -10.22 13.65 0.02
N ALA A 53 -10.00 14.46 -1.02
CA ALA A 53 -10.89 14.50 -2.17
C ALA A 53 -10.84 13.17 -2.93
N SER A 54 -12.00 12.63 -3.23
CA SER A 54 -12.11 11.46 -4.12
C SER A 54 -11.65 11.82 -5.53
N TRP A 55 -11.02 10.88 -6.23
CA TRP A 55 -10.49 11.11 -7.57
C TRP A 55 -11.58 11.51 -8.58
N ASP A 56 -12.82 11.03 -8.42
CA ASP A 56 -13.98 11.37 -9.26
C ASP A 56 -14.47 12.80 -9.04
N ALA A 57 -14.23 13.37 -7.86
CA ALA A 57 -14.47 14.79 -7.60
C ALA A 57 -13.33 15.67 -8.14
N MET A 58 -12.11 15.14 -8.23
CA MET A 58 -10.94 15.85 -8.74
C MET A 58 -10.92 15.91 -10.28
N PHE A 59 -11.27 14.82 -10.95
CA PHE A 59 -11.31 14.73 -12.41
C PHE A 59 -12.75 14.78 -12.91
N THR A 60 -13.14 15.90 -13.49
CA THR A 60 -14.53 16.15 -13.94
C THR A 60 -14.81 15.67 -15.36
N ASP A 61 -13.78 15.33 -16.14
CA ASP A 61 -13.92 14.82 -17.49
C ASP A 61 -14.48 13.39 -17.49
N PRO A 62 -15.67 13.15 -18.09
CA PRO A 62 -16.31 11.84 -18.07
C PRO A 62 -15.51 10.76 -18.83
N ILE A 63 -14.77 11.14 -19.87
CA ILE A 63 -13.94 10.21 -20.65
C ILE A 63 -12.77 9.73 -19.78
N LEU A 64 -12.08 10.66 -19.13
CA LEU A 64 -11.01 10.33 -18.20
C LEU A 64 -11.50 9.45 -17.04
N GLN A 65 -12.67 9.77 -16.48
CA GLN A 65 -13.26 8.95 -15.41
C GLN A 65 -13.55 7.52 -15.86
N GLU A 66 -14.00 7.33 -17.10
CA GLU A 66 -14.23 5.99 -17.66
C GLU A 66 -12.92 5.20 -17.78
N TRP A 67 -11.86 5.83 -18.30
CA TRP A 67 -10.54 5.22 -18.40
C TRP A 67 -9.95 4.87 -17.03
N ILE A 68 -10.13 5.73 -16.04
CA ILE A 68 -9.68 5.43 -14.67
C ILE A 68 -10.45 4.24 -14.10
N ARG A 69 -11.78 4.18 -14.24
CA ARG A 69 -12.59 3.05 -13.77
C ARG A 69 -12.15 1.74 -14.42
N HIS A 70 -11.95 1.75 -15.73
CA HIS A 70 -11.47 0.59 -16.47
C HIS A 70 -10.08 0.16 -15.99
N GLY A 71 -9.17 1.11 -15.78
CA GLY A 71 -7.85 0.82 -15.23
C GLY A 71 -7.91 0.21 -13.83
N LEU A 72 -8.74 0.74 -12.93
CA LEU A 72 -8.93 0.21 -11.57
C LEU A 72 -9.53 -1.21 -11.53
N GLU A 73 -10.29 -1.58 -12.55
CA GLU A 73 -10.90 -2.91 -12.66
C GLU A 73 -9.94 -3.95 -13.25
N PHE A 74 -9.22 -3.59 -14.31
CA PHE A 74 -8.47 -4.55 -15.11
C PHE A 74 -6.96 -4.51 -14.93
N ASN A 75 -6.41 -3.54 -14.18
CA ASN A 75 -4.96 -3.44 -14.02
C ASN A 75 -4.40 -4.63 -13.22
N THR A 76 -3.40 -5.29 -13.79
CA THR A 76 -2.77 -6.47 -13.22
C THR A 76 -2.02 -6.15 -11.92
N ASP A 77 -1.30 -5.02 -11.85
CA ASP A 77 -0.51 -4.67 -10.67
C ASP A 77 -1.41 -4.36 -9.46
N LEU A 78 -2.54 -3.70 -9.70
CA LEU A 78 -3.53 -3.46 -8.65
C LEU A 78 -4.17 -4.77 -8.19
N ASN A 79 -4.47 -5.70 -9.10
CA ASN A 79 -4.99 -7.01 -8.75
C ASN A 79 -3.98 -7.83 -7.94
N VAL A 80 -2.69 -7.78 -8.28
CA VAL A 80 -1.61 -8.38 -7.48
C VAL A 80 -1.53 -7.74 -6.08
N ALA A 81 -1.66 -6.42 -5.98
CA ALA A 81 -1.69 -5.75 -4.68
C ALA A 81 -2.88 -6.20 -3.81
N ARG A 82 -4.08 -6.35 -4.40
CA ARG A 82 -5.27 -6.90 -3.72
C ARG A 82 -5.06 -8.34 -3.25
N LEU A 83 -4.44 -9.18 -4.07
CA LEU A 83 -4.12 -10.56 -3.68
C LEU A 83 -3.12 -10.61 -2.51
N LYS A 84 -2.13 -9.69 -2.46
CA LYS A 84 -1.22 -9.57 -1.32
C LYS A 84 -1.93 -9.17 -0.02
N VAL A 85 -2.97 -8.35 -0.09
CA VAL A 85 -3.82 -8.06 1.08
C VAL A 85 -4.50 -9.33 1.56
N GLN A 86 -5.12 -10.11 0.66
CA GLN A 86 -5.76 -11.38 1.01
C GLN A 86 -4.77 -12.40 1.59
N GLU A 87 -3.57 -12.49 1.04
CA GLU A 87 -2.48 -13.32 1.59
C GLU A 87 -2.12 -12.90 3.02
N SER A 88 -1.99 -11.59 3.27
CA SER A 88 -1.69 -11.06 4.60
C SER A 88 -2.84 -11.28 5.59
N GLU A 89 -4.10 -11.23 5.15
CA GLU A 89 -5.27 -11.58 5.96
C GLU A 89 -5.24 -13.06 6.36
N ALA A 90 -4.93 -13.95 5.43
CA ALA A 90 -4.78 -15.38 5.70
C ALA A 90 -3.60 -15.65 6.66
N ALA A 91 -2.48 -14.95 6.52
CA ALA A 91 -1.33 -15.04 7.43
C ALA A 91 -1.70 -14.56 8.84
N LEU A 92 -2.45 -13.46 8.98
CA LEU A 92 -2.96 -13.00 10.26
C LEU A 92 -3.93 -14.01 10.89
N LEU A 93 -4.80 -14.60 10.09
CA LEU A 93 -5.72 -15.64 10.56
C LEU A 93 -4.94 -16.84 11.08
N SER A 94 -3.93 -17.31 10.35
CA SER A 94 -3.02 -18.38 10.78
C SER A 94 -2.34 -18.05 12.11
N ALA A 95 -1.81 -16.83 12.26
CA ALA A 95 -1.19 -16.38 13.51
C ALA A 95 -2.16 -16.28 14.69
N ARG A 96 -3.45 -16.05 14.43
CA ARG A 96 -4.52 -16.10 15.46
C ARG A 96 -4.81 -17.53 15.88
N TRP A 97 -4.91 -18.45 14.92
CA TRP A 97 -5.15 -19.87 15.19
C TRP A 97 -3.99 -20.53 15.94
N ALA A 98 -2.75 -20.10 15.72
CA ALA A 98 -1.58 -20.60 16.46
C ALA A 98 -1.65 -20.37 18.00
N LEU A 99 -2.53 -19.50 18.48
CA LEU A 99 -2.78 -19.29 19.89
C LEU A 99 -3.74 -20.33 20.51
N LEU A 100 -4.47 -21.06 19.68
CA LEU A 100 -5.45 -22.05 20.10
C LEU A 100 -4.85 -23.46 20.11
N PRO A 101 -5.41 -24.40 20.91
CA PRO A 101 -5.03 -25.80 20.83
C PRO A 101 -5.26 -26.35 19.42
N GLY A 102 -4.26 -27.01 18.88
CA GLY A 102 -4.33 -27.74 17.61
C GLY A 102 -4.75 -29.18 17.84
N ALA A 103 -5.66 -29.69 17.02
CA ALA A 103 -5.99 -31.10 16.96
C ALA A 103 -5.59 -31.67 15.60
N SER A 104 -4.90 -32.81 15.61
CA SER A 104 -4.54 -33.52 14.39
C SER A 104 -5.04 -34.96 14.44
N PHE A 105 -5.46 -35.44 13.30
CA PHE A 105 -5.85 -36.83 13.11
C PHE A 105 -4.98 -37.43 12.01
N SER A 106 -4.33 -38.53 12.32
CA SER A 106 -3.53 -39.26 11.36
C SER A 106 -4.01 -40.73 11.28
N ALA A 107 -4.17 -41.23 10.06
CA ALA A 107 -4.48 -42.62 9.79
C ALA A 107 -3.40 -43.17 8.86
N GLN A 108 -2.83 -44.30 9.20
CA GLN A 108 -1.79 -44.95 8.43
C GLN A 108 -2.15 -46.40 8.20
N VAL A 109 -2.06 -46.85 6.96
CA VAL A 109 -2.20 -48.26 6.57
C VAL A 109 -0.81 -48.81 6.32
N GLY A 110 -0.41 -49.79 7.11
CA GLY A 110 0.85 -50.49 6.93
C GLY A 110 0.68 -51.86 6.28
N MET A 111 1.72 -52.40 5.65
CA MET A 111 1.68 -53.79 5.12
C MET A 111 2.22 -54.76 6.18
N PRO A 112 1.68 -55.98 6.27
CA PRO A 112 0.43 -56.50 5.70
C PRO A 112 -0.78 -56.30 6.62
N GLY A 113 -1.72 -55.39 6.23
CA GLY A 113 -3.05 -55.28 6.86
C GLY A 113 -3.12 -54.55 8.22
N SER A 114 -2.09 -53.87 8.68
CA SER A 114 -2.15 -53.05 9.89
C SER A 114 -2.74 -51.69 9.61
N PHE A 115 -3.78 -51.32 10.33
CA PHE A 115 -4.37 -49.98 10.34
C PHE A 115 -4.08 -49.29 11.68
N THR A 116 -3.48 -48.10 11.64
CA THR A 116 -3.25 -47.30 12.84
C THR A 116 -3.92 -45.95 12.66
N ALA A 117 -4.80 -45.61 13.56
CA ALA A 117 -5.39 -44.28 13.66
C ALA A 117 -4.92 -43.59 14.95
N LYS A 118 -4.50 -42.36 14.86
CA LYS A 118 -4.06 -41.54 16.02
C LYS A 118 -4.78 -40.20 15.96
N ALA A 119 -5.25 -39.75 17.11
CA ALA A 119 -5.74 -38.40 17.33
C ALA A 119 -4.80 -37.73 18.36
N ASP A 120 -4.23 -36.63 17.99
CA ASP A 120 -3.32 -35.85 18.86
C ASP A 120 -3.92 -34.47 19.10
N VAL A 121 -3.85 -34.00 20.34
CA VAL A 121 -4.17 -32.60 20.71
C VAL A 121 -2.91 -31.98 21.27
N SER A 122 -2.47 -30.90 20.67
CA SER A 122 -1.29 -30.17 21.12
C SER A 122 -1.65 -28.72 21.39
N TRP A 123 -1.10 -28.15 22.46
CA TRP A 123 -1.24 -26.75 22.78
C TRP A 123 0.07 -26.17 23.27
N GLN A 124 0.52 -25.11 22.58
CA GLN A 124 1.71 -24.39 22.95
C GLN A 124 1.32 -23.16 23.78
N THR A 125 1.64 -23.19 25.08
CA THR A 125 1.38 -22.05 25.98
C THR A 125 2.37 -20.92 25.70
N ASP A 126 1.87 -19.71 25.43
CA ASP A 126 2.69 -18.54 25.09
C ASP A 126 3.18 -17.80 26.34
N ILE A 127 4.09 -18.42 27.09
CA ILE A 127 4.62 -17.89 28.36
C ILE A 127 5.45 -16.61 28.09
N PHE A 128 6.25 -16.57 27.04
CA PHE A 128 7.15 -15.47 26.71
C PHE A 128 6.58 -14.49 25.67
N GLY A 129 5.33 -14.64 25.27
CA GLY A 129 4.67 -13.72 24.33
C GLY A 129 5.10 -13.86 22.86
N SER A 130 5.80 -14.93 22.50
CA SER A 130 6.27 -15.15 21.11
C SER A 130 5.13 -15.22 20.10
N LEU A 131 4.07 -15.99 20.39
CA LEU A 131 2.91 -16.13 19.53
C LEU A 131 2.10 -14.83 19.44
N ARG A 132 1.95 -14.11 20.58
CA ARG A 132 1.30 -12.78 20.61
C ARG A 132 2.08 -11.76 19.76
N ASN A 133 3.41 -11.76 19.83
CA ASN A 133 4.25 -10.89 19.00
C ASN A 133 4.20 -11.29 17.54
N SER A 134 4.12 -12.57 17.22
CA SER A 134 3.90 -13.05 15.84
C SER A 134 2.56 -12.56 15.28
N LYS A 135 1.48 -12.62 16.06
CA LYS A 135 0.18 -12.05 15.68
C LYS A 135 0.24 -10.54 15.44
N ARG A 136 0.92 -9.78 16.34
CA ARG A 136 1.10 -8.32 16.17
C ARG A 136 1.88 -8.00 14.90
N ARG A 137 2.93 -8.77 14.61
CA ARG A 137 3.70 -8.64 13.37
C ARG A 137 2.84 -8.92 12.13
N ALA A 138 2.04 -9.97 12.14
CA ALA A 138 1.13 -10.28 11.03
C ALA A 138 0.05 -9.20 10.84
N GLN A 139 -0.43 -8.60 11.94
CA GLN A 139 -1.36 -7.47 11.87
C GLN A 139 -0.70 -6.23 11.24
N ALA A 140 0.52 -5.89 11.64
CA ALA A 140 1.26 -4.78 11.03
C ALA A 140 1.57 -5.03 9.54
N ALA A 141 1.87 -6.28 9.16
CA ALA A 141 2.06 -6.67 7.76
C ALA A 141 0.78 -6.52 6.93
N LEU A 142 -0.39 -6.81 7.50
CA LEU A 142 -1.68 -6.56 6.85
C LEU A 142 -1.92 -5.07 6.61
N GLU A 143 -1.68 -4.22 7.63
CA GLU A 143 -1.81 -2.76 7.47
C GLU A 143 -0.83 -2.21 6.41
N GLN A 144 0.39 -2.75 6.37
CA GLN A 144 1.37 -2.43 5.33
C GLN A 144 0.86 -2.82 3.93
N SER A 145 0.27 -4.00 3.78
CA SER A 145 -0.26 -4.47 2.48
C SER A 145 -1.42 -3.60 2.00
N LYS A 146 -2.32 -3.18 2.90
CA LYS A 146 -3.41 -2.25 2.59
C LYS A 146 -2.90 -0.87 2.17
N ALA A 147 -1.91 -0.34 2.88
CA ALA A 147 -1.29 0.93 2.51
C ALA A 147 -0.59 0.85 1.14
N TYR A 148 0.03 -0.30 0.83
CA TYR A 148 0.64 -0.55 -0.48
C TYR A 148 -0.41 -0.63 -1.60
N GLU A 149 -1.55 -1.31 -1.38
CA GLU A 149 -2.67 -1.33 -2.34
C GLU A 149 -3.14 0.09 -2.67
N HIS A 150 -3.35 0.93 -1.65
CA HIS A 150 -3.74 2.33 -1.85
C HIS A 150 -2.67 3.13 -2.62
N ALA A 151 -1.39 2.89 -2.36
CA ALA A 151 -0.31 3.54 -3.09
C ALA A 151 -0.30 3.15 -4.57
N VAL A 152 -0.47 1.85 -4.89
CA VAL A 152 -0.58 1.34 -6.26
C VAL A 152 -1.81 1.92 -6.96
N GLN A 153 -2.95 1.98 -6.28
CA GLN A 153 -4.17 2.58 -6.81
C GLN A 153 -3.98 4.07 -7.16
N THR A 154 -3.38 4.82 -6.26
CA THR A 154 -3.12 6.26 -6.48
C THR A 154 -2.15 6.47 -7.64
N GLN A 155 -1.08 5.67 -7.70
CA GLN A 155 -0.12 5.74 -8.80
C GLN A 155 -0.75 5.41 -10.15
N LEU A 156 -1.63 4.41 -10.20
CA LEU A 156 -2.37 4.04 -11.41
C LEU A 156 -3.25 5.18 -11.90
N ILE A 157 -4.04 5.79 -11.02
CA ILE A 157 -4.88 6.95 -11.35
C ILE A 157 -4.04 8.10 -11.91
N ALA A 158 -2.94 8.43 -11.24
CA ALA A 158 -2.04 9.49 -11.69
C ALA A 158 -1.43 9.19 -13.07
N THR A 159 -1.06 7.94 -13.32
CA THR A 159 -0.48 7.51 -14.60
C THR A 159 -1.50 7.63 -15.74
N ILE A 160 -2.74 7.18 -15.53
CA ILE A 160 -3.83 7.30 -16.52
C ILE A 160 -4.13 8.76 -16.80
N ALA A 161 -4.27 9.59 -15.77
CA ALA A 161 -4.55 11.01 -15.93
C ALA A 161 -3.42 11.73 -16.69
N ASN A 162 -2.16 11.49 -16.33
CA ASN A 162 -1.01 12.05 -17.04
C ASN A 162 -0.95 11.64 -18.50
N SER A 163 -1.22 10.36 -18.79
CA SER A 163 -1.23 9.86 -20.17
C SER A 163 -2.37 10.50 -20.99
N TYR A 164 -3.54 10.64 -20.40
CA TYR A 164 -4.70 11.27 -21.02
C TYR A 164 -4.42 12.73 -21.39
N TYR A 165 -3.96 13.55 -20.44
CA TYR A 165 -3.64 14.95 -20.71
C TYR A 165 -2.44 15.12 -21.65
N THR A 166 -1.49 14.20 -21.63
CA THR A 166 -0.39 14.18 -22.59
C THR A 166 -0.91 13.95 -24.01
N LEU A 167 -1.87 13.03 -24.17
CA LEU A 167 -2.51 12.78 -25.46
C LEU A 167 -3.24 14.02 -25.98
N LEU A 168 -4.06 14.66 -25.12
CA LEU A 168 -4.76 15.91 -25.49
C LEU A 168 -3.79 17.02 -25.89
N MET A 169 -2.67 17.15 -25.18
CA MET A 169 -1.62 18.11 -25.53
C MET A 169 -1.03 17.82 -26.90
N LEU A 170 -0.75 16.57 -27.23
CA LEU A 170 -0.19 16.16 -28.53
C LEU A 170 -1.19 16.39 -29.67
N ASP A 171 -2.48 16.13 -29.44
CA ASP A 171 -3.54 16.38 -30.41
C ASP A 171 -3.66 17.88 -30.74
N GLU A 172 -3.62 18.73 -29.72
CA GLU A 172 -3.64 20.19 -29.92
C GLU A 172 -2.36 20.68 -30.61
N GLN A 173 -1.19 20.13 -30.27
CA GLN A 173 0.07 20.44 -30.94
C GLN A 173 0.04 20.07 -32.42
N LEU A 174 -0.55 18.93 -32.76
CA LEU A 174 -0.76 18.51 -34.14
C LEU A 174 -1.69 19.47 -34.87
N ALA A 175 -2.79 19.87 -34.27
CA ALA A 175 -3.73 20.83 -34.84
C ALA A 175 -3.08 22.20 -35.11
N ILE A 176 -2.24 22.69 -34.17
CA ILE A 176 -1.48 23.92 -34.34
C ILE A 176 -0.48 23.78 -35.50
N SER A 177 0.23 22.65 -35.57
CA SER A 177 1.19 22.40 -36.64
C SER A 177 0.55 22.40 -38.02
N ASN A 178 -0.61 21.75 -38.16
CA ASN A 178 -1.36 21.74 -39.43
C ASN A 178 -1.83 23.15 -39.81
N ARG A 179 -2.39 23.94 -38.89
CA ARG A 179 -2.76 25.34 -39.15
C ARG A 179 -1.57 26.20 -39.53
N THR A 180 -0.40 25.94 -38.96
CA THR A 180 0.85 26.64 -39.33
C THR A 180 1.27 26.30 -40.74
N LEU A 181 1.18 25.04 -41.17
CA LEU A 181 1.46 24.60 -42.54
C LEU A 181 0.53 25.31 -43.54
N ASP A 182 -0.77 25.34 -43.27
CA ASP A 182 -1.75 26.03 -44.15
C ASP A 182 -1.37 27.52 -44.33
N THR A 183 -1.01 28.18 -43.22
CA THR A 183 -0.58 29.59 -43.24
C THR A 183 0.70 29.79 -44.05
N TRP A 184 1.68 28.88 -43.93
CA TRP A 184 2.91 28.95 -44.72
C TRP A 184 2.65 28.74 -46.22
N GLU A 185 1.77 27.82 -46.59
CA GLU A 185 1.38 27.61 -47.99
C GLU A 185 0.72 28.87 -48.59
N GLU A 186 -0.18 29.53 -47.82
CA GLU A 186 -0.81 30.77 -48.27
C GLU A 186 0.21 31.90 -48.42
N ASN A 187 1.16 32.02 -47.48
CA ASN A 187 2.24 33.00 -47.54
C ASN A 187 3.12 32.76 -48.79
N ILE A 188 3.48 31.52 -49.05
CA ILE A 188 4.29 31.16 -50.27
C ILE A 188 3.54 31.55 -51.53
N ARG A 189 2.23 31.20 -51.66
CA ARG A 189 1.42 31.58 -52.81
C ARG A 189 1.36 33.11 -52.99
N THR A 190 1.24 33.84 -51.88
CA THR A 190 1.23 35.31 -51.88
C THR A 190 2.57 35.88 -52.35
N LEU A 191 3.69 35.36 -51.84
CA LEU A 191 5.04 35.79 -52.24
C LEU A 191 5.32 35.47 -53.69
N GLU A 192 4.92 34.33 -54.19
CA GLU A 192 5.03 33.98 -55.63
C GLU A 192 4.19 34.91 -56.52
N ALA A 193 2.99 35.31 -56.09
CA ALA A 193 2.17 36.27 -56.83
C ALA A 193 2.82 37.64 -56.84
N LEU A 194 3.37 38.12 -55.69
CA LEU A 194 4.11 39.38 -55.62
C LEU A 194 5.39 39.36 -56.47
N LYS A 195 6.12 38.25 -56.50
CA LYS A 195 7.29 38.07 -57.36
C LYS A 195 6.90 38.15 -58.85
N ARG A 196 5.85 37.46 -59.26
CA ARG A 196 5.32 37.55 -60.64
C ARG A 196 4.87 38.97 -61.01
N ALA A 197 4.39 39.75 -60.07
CA ALA A 197 3.99 41.14 -60.23
C ALA A 197 5.20 42.12 -60.20
N GLY A 198 6.43 41.67 -60.00
CA GLY A 198 7.63 42.52 -59.90
C GLY A 198 7.71 43.35 -58.64
N LYS A 199 6.95 43.01 -57.58
CA LYS A 199 6.88 43.78 -56.34
C LYS A 199 7.78 43.22 -55.23
N THR A 200 8.49 42.11 -55.47
CA THR A 200 9.46 41.52 -54.55
C THR A 200 10.50 40.73 -55.31
N ASN A 201 11.70 40.56 -54.70
CA ASN A 201 12.81 39.75 -55.28
C ASN A 201 12.72 38.31 -54.86
#